data_ebdf813c0180bd81dfd53a4e1cc140f2
#
_entry.id   ebdf813c0180bd81dfd53a4e1cc140f2
#
_cell.length_a   1.000
_cell.length_b   1.000
_cell.length_c   1.000
_cell.angle_alpha   90.00
_cell.angle_beta   90.00
_cell.angle_gamma   90.00
#
_symmetry.space_group_name_H-M   'P 1'
#
loop_
_entity.id
_entity.type
_entity.pdbx_description
1 polymer ?
#
loop_
_entity_poly.entity_id
_entity_poly.type
_entity_poly.pdbx_seq_one_letter_code
_entity_poly.pdbx_strand_id
1 'polypeptide(L)'
;LKEHNVSISTSIDGPEFLQALNRPLRNGKNTYQGTIRGLYRLREHGVMTGAIETTTRFSLDRWKEIVDTYKELDLHSIFLRPLTPLGLANEDWNRIGYTAEEFIEFYRNALLYIIELNKQGYHMSEGHASTFLTKILGGLGINYMELRSPCGAAVGQMAYYYNGDVFTCDEGRMLSEMGDNAFKLGTVNNTYDELMNSSACKACGIASTLETAPTCYDCVYQP
;
A
#
# COMPACT_ATOMS: atom_id res chain seq x y z
N LEU A 1 -23.30 5.50 -1.22
CA LEU A 1 -22.16 4.58 -1.16
C LEU A 1 -22.64 3.13 -1.06
N LYS A 2 -23.49 2.81 -0.07
CA LYS A 2 -24.04 1.45 0.12
C LYS A 2 -24.76 0.93 -1.11
N GLU A 3 -25.63 1.73 -1.72
CA GLU A 3 -26.41 1.37 -2.93
C GLU A 3 -25.53 1.00 -4.13
N HIS A 4 -24.31 1.52 -4.19
CA HIS A 4 -23.35 1.26 -5.25
C HIS A 4 -22.24 0.30 -4.84
N ASN A 5 -22.36 -0.42 -3.72
CA ASN A 5 -21.35 -1.33 -3.16
C ASN A 5 -19.95 -0.70 -3.05
N VAL A 6 -19.88 0.59 -2.70
CA VAL A 6 -18.61 1.29 -2.51
C VAL A 6 -18.06 0.98 -1.12
N SER A 7 -16.85 0.43 -1.04
CA SER A 7 -16.09 0.31 0.19
C SER A 7 -15.19 1.54 0.40
N ILE A 8 -14.99 1.92 1.63
CA ILE A 8 -14.11 3.05 2.00
C ILE A 8 -12.95 2.53 2.84
N SER A 9 -11.75 2.85 2.43
CA SER A 9 -10.54 2.64 3.21
C SER A 9 -10.01 3.98 3.72
N THR A 10 -9.48 3.98 4.93
CA THR A 10 -8.83 5.16 5.54
C THR A 10 -7.45 4.78 6.05
N SER A 11 -6.68 5.77 6.52
CA SER A 11 -5.38 5.51 7.12
C SER A 11 -5.47 5.56 8.63
N ILE A 12 -5.09 4.46 9.29
CA ILE A 12 -4.97 4.34 10.75
C ILE A 12 -3.62 3.70 11.05
N ASP A 13 -2.67 4.50 11.52
CA ASP A 13 -1.29 4.05 11.74
C ASP A 13 -1.06 3.45 13.14
N GLY A 14 -2.12 3.28 13.94
CA GLY A 14 -2.07 2.75 15.28
C GLY A 14 -2.78 3.65 16.29
N PRO A 15 -2.35 3.67 17.57
CA PRO A 15 -2.96 4.49 18.61
C PRO A 15 -2.83 5.99 18.34
N GLU A 16 -3.63 6.81 19.03
CA GLU A 16 -3.77 8.25 18.77
C GLU A 16 -2.43 8.99 18.73
N PHE A 17 -1.52 8.68 19.65
CA PHE A 17 -0.21 9.35 19.69
C PHE A 17 0.64 9.04 18.45
N LEU A 18 0.59 7.81 17.95
CA LEU A 18 1.33 7.40 16.76
C LEU A 18 0.73 8.02 15.49
N GLN A 19 -0.61 8.01 15.39
CA GLN A 19 -1.32 8.73 14.33
C GLN A 19 -0.97 10.23 14.31
N ALA A 20 -0.82 10.86 15.48
CA ALA A 20 -0.44 12.26 15.61
C ALA A 20 0.98 12.53 15.09
N LEU A 21 1.92 11.61 15.33
CA LEU A 21 3.30 11.71 14.83
C LEU A 21 3.37 11.54 13.31
N ASN A 22 2.61 10.57 12.78
CA ASN A 22 2.67 10.22 11.36
C ASN A 22 1.83 11.16 10.49
N ARG A 23 0.68 11.64 11.00
CA ARG A 23 -0.31 12.41 10.24
C ARG A 23 -0.75 13.68 10.97
N PRO A 24 0.17 14.62 11.24
CA PRO A 24 -0.18 15.87 11.87
C PRO A 24 -1.01 16.75 10.92
N LEU A 25 -1.99 17.46 11.45
CA LEU A 25 -2.66 18.54 10.72
C LEU A 25 -1.79 19.79 10.68
N ARG A 26 -1.99 20.66 9.68
CA ARG A 26 -1.26 21.94 9.56
C ARG A 26 -1.38 22.84 10.79
N ASN A 27 -2.45 22.70 11.56
CA ASN A 27 -2.70 23.44 12.82
C ASN A 27 -2.15 22.73 14.07
N GLY A 28 -1.32 21.70 13.91
CA GLY A 28 -0.73 20.92 14.99
C GLY A 28 -1.67 19.91 15.69
N LYS A 29 -2.95 19.87 15.32
CA LYS A 29 -3.87 18.83 15.82
C LYS A 29 -3.63 17.52 15.08
N ASN A 30 -4.02 16.39 15.72
CA ASN A 30 -3.96 15.08 15.06
C ASN A 30 -5.26 14.77 14.28
N THR A 31 -5.16 13.79 13.40
CA THR A 31 -6.28 13.34 12.56
C THR A 31 -7.11 12.22 13.21
N TYR A 32 -6.63 11.60 14.30
CA TYR A 32 -7.16 10.35 14.85
C TYR A 32 -8.65 10.40 15.14
N GLN A 33 -9.08 11.33 16.00
CA GLN A 33 -10.50 11.43 16.41
C GLN A 33 -11.44 11.71 15.23
N GLY A 34 -10.98 12.48 14.24
CA GLY A 34 -11.74 12.74 13.02
C GLY A 34 -11.90 11.47 12.17
N THR A 35 -10.83 10.72 12.01
CA THR A 35 -10.81 9.46 11.26
C THR A 35 -11.72 8.41 11.91
N ILE A 36 -11.60 8.23 13.24
CA ILE A 36 -12.41 7.26 13.99
C ILE A 36 -13.91 7.61 13.91
N ARG A 37 -14.28 8.88 14.10
CA ARG A 37 -15.69 9.29 13.92
C ARG A 37 -16.18 9.02 12.49
N GLY A 38 -15.36 9.27 11.48
CA GLY A 38 -15.69 8.97 10.08
C GLY A 38 -15.94 7.48 9.85
N LEU A 39 -15.05 6.63 10.39
CA LEU A 39 -15.16 5.18 10.33
C LEU A 39 -16.49 4.67 10.92
N TYR A 40 -16.80 5.07 12.14
CA TYR A 40 -18.06 4.67 12.80
C TYR A 40 -19.28 5.17 12.05
N ARG A 41 -19.27 6.43 11.59
CA ARG A 41 -20.38 6.99 10.81
C ARG A 41 -20.65 6.22 9.52
N LEU A 42 -19.60 5.78 8.82
CA LEU A 42 -19.76 4.96 7.62
C LEU A 42 -20.37 3.59 7.96
N ARG A 43 -19.91 2.96 9.04
CA ARG A 43 -20.45 1.67 9.51
C ARG A 43 -21.90 1.75 9.93
N GLU A 44 -22.30 2.79 10.66
CA GLU A 44 -23.70 3.06 11.03
C GLU A 44 -24.62 3.12 9.80
N HIS A 45 -24.11 3.57 8.67
CA HIS A 45 -24.82 3.60 7.39
C HIS A 45 -24.64 2.32 6.54
N GLY A 46 -24.02 1.29 7.10
CA GLY A 46 -23.83 0.00 6.44
C GLY A 46 -22.85 0.05 5.26
N VAL A 47 -21.91 0.99 5.26
CA VAL A 47 -20.82 1.06 4.28
C VAL A 47 -19.67 0.19 4.77
N MET A 48 -19.15 -0.66 3.89
CA MET A 48 -17.94 -1.45 4.19
C MET A 48 -16.75 -0.52 4.39
N THR A 49 -16.03 -0.73 5.49
CA THR A 49 -14.88 0.11 5.86
C THR A 49 -13.65 -0.75 6.12
N GLY A 50 -12.51 -0.25 5.71
CA GLY A 50 -11.20 -0.81 5.99
C GLY A 50 -10.22 0.27 6.44
N ALA A 51 -9.04 -0.15 6.86
CA ALA A 51 -7.95 0.75 7.18
C ALA A 51 -6.62 0.19 6.67
N ILE A 52 -5.70 1.10 6.39
CA ILE A 52 -4.33 0.82 5.98
C ILE A 52 -3.39 1.47 6.98
N GLU A 53 -2.45 0.71 7.49
CA GLU A 53 -1.34 1.20 8.29
C GLU A 53 -0.17 1.54 7.38
N THR A 54 0.54 2.62 7.65
CA THR A 54 1.82 2.94 7.01
C THR A 54 2.90 3.03 8.08
N THR A 55 3.79 2.05 8.05
CA THR A 55 4.87 1.92 9.02
C THR A 55 5.89 3.04 8.84
N THR A 56 6.22 3.73 9.91
CA THR A 56 7.35 4.67 9.98
C THR A 56 8.35 4.20 11.03
N ARG A 57 9.49 4.87 11.16
CA ARG A 57 10.45 4.60 12.25
C ARG A 57 9.79 4.60 13.63
N PHE A 58 8.77 5.45 13.84
CA PHE A 58 8.04 5.53 15.11
C PHE A 58 7.13 4.32 15.37
N SER A 59 6.81 3.55 14.32
CA SER A 59 5.97 2.35 14.40
C SER A 59 6.74 1.10 14.84
N LEU A 60 8.06 1.04 14.60
CA LEU A 60 8.85 -0.19 14.65
C LEU A 60 8.73 -0.94 15.99
N ASP A 61 8.82 -0.24 17.11
CA ASP A 61 8.70 -0.82 18.46
C ASP A 61 7.26 -0.87 18.98
N ARG A 62 6.28 -0.52 18.14
CA ARG A 62 4.86 -0.37 18.50
C ARG A 62 3.93 -1.36 17.79
N TRP A 63 4.49 -2.40 17.21
CA TRP A 63 3.76 -3.40 16.43
C TRP A 63 2.54 -3.96 17.18
N LYS A 64 2.67 -4.22 18.49
CA LYS A 64 1.57 -4.74 19.31
C LYS A 64 0.45 -3.70 19.49
N GLU A 65 0.81 -2.46 19.84
CA GLU A 65 -0.15 -1.37 20.03
C GLU A 65 -0.89 -1.03 18.74
N ILE A 66 -0.23 -1.17 17.59
CA ILE A 66 -0.84 -1.00 16.26
C ILE A 66 -1.90 -2.07 16.04
N VAL A 67 -1.57 -3.34 16.23
CA VAL A 67 -2.50 -4.45 16.05
C VAL A 67 -3.65 -4.38 17.06
N ASP A 68 -3.37 -4.04 18.33
CA ASP A 68 -4.38 -3.86 19.36
C ASP A 68 -5.37 -2.72 19.00
N THR A 69 -4.89 -1.62 18.41
CA THR A 69 -5.75 -0.53 17.90
C THR A 69 -6.74 -1.03 16.86
N TYR A 70 -6.28 -1.86 15.91
CA TYR A 70 -7.18 -2.45 14.91
C TYR A 70 -8.21 -3.38 15.55
N LYS A 71 -7.79 -4.18 16.53
CA LYS A 71 -8.69 -5.04 17.29
C LYS A 71 -9.75 -4.23 18.08
N GLU A 72 -9.34 -3.17 18.77
CA GLU A 72 -10.24 -2.29 19.52
C GLU A 72 -11.26 -1.58 18.61
N LEU A 73 -10.88 -1.28 17.38
CA LEU A 73 -11.75 -0.69 16.36
C LEU A 73 -12.60 -1.73 15.62
N ASP A 74 -12.57 -3.00 16.04
CA ASP A 74 -13.27 -4.10 15.37
C ASP A 74 -12.94 -4.19 13.86
N LEU A 75 -11.66 -4.05 13.54
CA LEU A 75 -11.13 -4.20 12.20
C LEU A 75 -10.51 -5.59 12.06
N HIS A 76 -11.12 -6.42 11.22
CA HIS A 76 -10.70 -7.81 10.99
C HIS A 76 -9.66 -7.97 9.86
N SER A 77 -9.15 -6.88 9.35
CA SER A 77 -8.03 -6.88 8.42
C SER A 77 -7.11 -5.69 8.69
N ILE A 78 -5.83 -5.95 8.59
CA ILE A 78 -4.78 -4.94 8.66
C ILE A 78 -3.87 -5.09 7.44
N PHE A 79 -3.38 -3.98 6.90
CA PHE A 79 -2.38 -3.97 5.85
C PHE A 79 -1.19 -3.16 6.36
N LEU A 80 -0.14 -3.87 6.79
CA LEU A 80 1.10 -3.29 7.31
C LEU A 80 1.97 -2.87 6.13
N ARG A 81 1.86 -1.64 5.70
CA ARG A 81 2.57 -1.14 4.52
C ARG A 81 3.91 -0.53 4.88
N PRO A 82 5.00 -0.96 4.23
CA PRO A 82 6.27 -0.25 4.35
C PRO A 82 6.14 1.18 3.82
N LEU A 83 6.88 2.10 4.44
CA LEU A 83 7.01 3.46 3.95
C LEU A 83 7.85 3.43 2.66
N THR A 84 7.32 4.04 1.61
CA THR A 84 8.03 4.21 0.35
C THR A 84 8.74 5.58 0.34
N PRO A 85 10.03 5.67 -0.03
CA PRO A 85 10.79 6.91 -0.04
C PRO A 85 10.43 7.80 -1.25
N LEU A 86 9.16 8.19 -1.35
CA LEU A 86 8.63 9.04 -2.41
C LEU A 86 7.97 10.29 -1.82
N GLY A 87 8.05 11.40 -2.55
CA GLY A 87 7.46 12.68 -2.15
C GLY A 87 7.99 13.15 -0.80
N LEU A 88 7.11 13.58 0.09
CA LEU A 88 7.47 14.08 1.44
C LEU A 88 8.23 13.06 2.28
N ALA A 89 7.99 11.78 2.09
CA ALA A 89 8.72 10.74 2.82
C ALA A 89 10.20 10.70 2.43
N ASN A 90 10.53 10.98 1.17
CA ASN A 90 11.92 11.09 0.72
C ASN A 90 12.64 12.29 1.35
N GLU A 91 11.95 13.43 1.47
CA GLU A 91 12.51 14.64 2.07
C GLU A 91 12.81 14.46 3.57
N ASP A 92 12.00 13.70 4.28
CA ASP A 92 12.09 13.49 5.74
C ASP A 92 12.60 12.08 6.11
N TRP A 93 13.21 11.37 5.16
CA TRP A 93 13.63 9.98 5.35
C TRP A 93 14.54 9.74 6.55
N ASN A 94 15.43 10.69 6.83
CA ASN A 94 16.32 10.59 7.99
C ASN A 94 15.57 10.53 9.33
N ARG A 95 14.38 11.08 9.41
CA ARG A 95 13.55 11.10 10.62
C ARG A 95 12.56 9.95 10.69
N ILE A 96 11.93 9.61 9.55
CA ILE A 96 10.80 8.66 9.50
C ILE A 96 11.13 7.35 8.81
N GLY A 97 12.23 7.29 8.06
CA GLY A 97 12.67 6.10 7.32
C GLY A 97 13.36 5.07 8.21
N TYR A 98 13.51 3.88 7.69
CA TYR A 98 14.13 2.73 8.35
C TYR A 98 14.73 1.79 7.30
N THR A 99 15.50 0.77 7.73
CA THR A 99 16.06 -0.24 6.84
C THR A 99 15.05 -1.37 6.57
N ALA A 100 15.29 -2.15 5.53
CA ALA A 100 14.47 -3.32 5.23
C ALA A 100 14.46 -4.34 6.38
N GLU A 101 15.62 -4.53 7.02
CA GLU A 101 15.79 -5.44 8.16
C GLU A 101 14.94 -5.00 9.36
N GLU A 102 14.94 -3.70 9.67
CA GLU A 102 14.10 -3.13 10.74
C GLU A 102 12.61 -3.35 10.45
N PHE A 103 12.18 -3.17 9.19
CA PHE A 103 10.80 -3.45 8.80
C PHE A 103 10.45 -4.93 8.90
N ILE A 104 11.33 -5.83 8.46
CA ILE A 104 11.09 -7.28 8.52
C ILE A 104 10.94 -7.73 9.97
N GLU A 105 11.73 -7.20 10.90
CA GLU A 105 11.60 -7.50 12.34
C GLU A 105 10.26 -7.02 12.90
N PHE A 106 9.88 -5.76 12.61
CA PHE A 106 8.57 -5.21 12.95
C PHE A 106 7.44 -6.10 12.41
N TYR A 107 7.46 -6.38 11.11
CA TYR A 107 6.45 -7.16 10.42
C TYR A 107 6.32 -8.57 11.00
N ARG A 108 7.45 -9.23 11.26
CA ARG A 108 7.49 -10.57 11.87
C ARG A 108 6.81 -10.57 13.25
N ASN A 109 7.12 -9.60 14.10
CA ASN A 109 6.55 -9.51 15.43
C ASN A 109 5.04 -9.24 15.38
N ALA A 110 4.60 -8.31 14.52
CA ALA A 110 3.19 -8.03 14.30
C ALA A 110 2.43 -9.26 13.77
N LEU A 111 2.98 -9.95 12.77
CA LEU A 111 2.36 -11.14 12.16
C LEU A 111 2.24 -12.29 13.16
N LEU A 112 3.28 -12.56 13.95
CA LEU A 112 3.22 -13.58 15.00
C LEU A 112 2.13 -13.27 16.04
N TYR A 113 1.97 -12.01 16.40
CA TYR A 113 0.92 -11.59 17.31
C TYR A 113 -0.48 -11.73 16.68
N ILE A 114 -0.65 -11.38 15.41
CA ILE A 114 -1.91 -11.62 14.67
C ILE A 114 -2.24 -13.11 14.64
N ILE A 115 -1.27 -13.99 14.39
CA ILE A 115 -1.46 -15.43 14.42
C ILE A 115 -1.93 -15.90 15.81
N GLU A 116 -1.34 -15.35 16.87
CA GLU A 116 -1.76 -15.69 18.24
C GLU A 116 -3.19 -15.23 18.54
N LEU A 117 -3.58 -14.03 18.11
CA LEU A 117 -4.96 -13.54 18.21
C LEU A 117 -5.94 -14.47 17.47
N ASN A 118 -5.56 -14.93 16.27
CA ASN A 118 -6.37 -15.90 15.52
C ASN A 118 -6.55 -17.23 16.26
N LYS A 119 -5.51 -17.75 16.90
CA LYS A 119 -5.60 -18.97 17.75
C LYS A 119 -6.53 -18.76 18.96
N GLN A 120 -6.59 -17.55 19.48
CA GLN A 120 -7.48 -17.16 20.58
C GLN A 120 -8.92 -16.87 20.13
N GLY A 121 -9.22 -17.01 18.84
CA GLY A 121 -10.56 -16.83 18.27
C GLY A 121 -10.89 -15.43 17.76
N TYR A 122 -9.94 -14.49 17.79
CA TYR A 122 -10.11 -13.19 17.12
C TYR A 122 -9.55 -13.27 15.71
N HIS A 123 -10.44 -13.39 14.72
CA HIS A 123 -10.04 -13.51 13.31
C HIS A 123 -9.59 -12.17 12.74
N MET A 124 -8.30 -12.06 12.44
CA MET A 124 -7.69 -10.92 11.76
C MET A 124 -6.80 -11.43 10.63
N SER A 125 -6.94 -10.86 9.44
CA SER A 125 -6.07 -11.11 8.30
C SER A 125 -5.05 -9.99 8.13
N GLU A 126 -3.82 -10.35 7.73
CA GLU A 126 -2.81 -9.38 7.31
C GLU A 126 -2.69 -9.42 5.78
N GLY A 127 -2.63 -8.24 5.14
CA GLY A 127 -2.77 -8.09 3.70
C GLY A 127 -1.66 -8.75 2.88
N HIS A 128 -0.39 -8.51 3.21
CA HIS A 128 0.75 -9.12 2.51
C HIS A 128 0.79 -10.63 2.73
N ALA A 129 0.66 -11.10 3.98
CA ALA A 129 0.65 -12.52 4.29
C ALA A 129 -0.48 -13.26 3.55
N SER A 130 -1.68 -12.67 3.50
CA SER A 130 -2.81 -13.25 2.77
C SER A 130 -2.53 -13.34 1.27
N THR A 131 -1.92 -12.29 0.70
CA THR A 131 -1.54 -12.23 -0.71
C THR A 131 -0.48 -13.28 -1.05
N PHE A 132 0.59 -13.38 -0.27
CA PHE A 132 1.65 -14.37 -0.47
C PHE A 132 1.13 -15.81 -0.30
N LEU A 133 0.35 -16.08 0.73
CA LEU A 133 -0.22 -17.41 0.96
C LEU A 133 -1.17 -17.83 -0.16
N THR A 134 -1.99 -16.91 -0.66
CA THR A 134 -2.87 -17.18 -1.82
C THR A 134 -2.05 -17.57 -3.04
N LYS A 135 -0.95 -16.88 -3.30
CA LYS A 135 -0.08 -17.17 -4.42
C LYS A 135 0.67 -18.49 -4.25
N ILE A 136 1.29 -18.72 -3.09
CA ILE A 136 2.10 -19.90 -2.80
C ILE A 136 1.25 -21.17 -2.75
N LEU A 137 0.11 -21.13 -2.05
CA LEU A 137 -0.73 -22.30 -1.81
C LEU A 137 -1.81 -22.52 -2.87
N GLY A 138 -2.32 -21.43 -3.44
CA GLY A 138 -3.43 -21.49 -4.39
C GLY A 138 -3.02 -21.60 -5.84
N GLY A 139 -1.78 -21.30 -6.21
CA GLY A 139 -1.31 -21.27 -7.59
C GLY A 139 -2.08 -20.30 -8.48
N LEU A 140 -2.81 -19.36 -7.89
CA LEU A 140 -3.66 -18.41 -8.60
C LEU A 140 -2.90 -17.11 -8.87
N GLY A 141 -3.12 -16.57 -10.06
CA GLY A 141 -2.70 -15.21 -10.38
C GLY A 141 -3.50 -14.21 -9.53
N ILE A 142 -2.85 -13.59 -8.55
CA ILE A 142 -3.45 -12.51 -7.77
C ILE A 142 -3.31 -11.19 -8.51
N ASN A 143 -4.35 -10.37 -8.41
CA ASN A 143 -4.32 -9.03 -9.01
C ASN A 143 -3.61 -8.03 -8.07
N TYR A 144 -2.35 -8.32 -7.74
CA TYR A 144 -1.45 -7.44 -7.01
C TYR A 144 -0.28 -7.10 -7.94
N MET A 145 -0.16 -5.83 -8.31
CA MET A 145 0.66 -5.40 -9.46
C MET A 145 2.13 -5.77 -9.34
N GLU A 146 2.69 -5.67 -8.15
CA GLU A 146 4.10 -5.93 -7.86
C GLU A 146 4.44 -7.44 -7.82
N LEU A 147 3.42 -8.30 -7.73
CA LEU A 147 3.59 -9.76 -7.72
C LEU A 147 3.20 -10.39 -9.07
N ARG A 148 3.40 -9.67 -10.15
CA ARG A 148 3.17 -10.13 -11.52
C ARG A 148 4.45 -10.04 -12.33
N SER A 149 4.59 -10.89 -13.32
CA SER A 149 5.64 -10.81 -14.34
C SER A 149 4.99 -10.78 -15.73
N PRO A 150 5.17 -9.69 -16.49
CA PRO A 150 5.69 -8.39 -16.05
C PRO A 150 4.78 -7.70 -15.04
N CYS A 151 5.31 -6.66 -14.35
CA CYS A 151 4.55 -5.80 -13.46
C CYS A 151 3.29 -5.25 -14.14
N GLY A 152 2.20 -5.10 -13.39
CA GLY A 152 0.94 -4.57 -13.92
C GLY A 152 0.94 -3.09 -14.31
N ALA A 153 2.04 -2.36 -14.10
CA ALA A 153 2.17 -0.95 -14.50
C ALA A 153 1.93 -0.77 -16.01
N ALA A 154 1.12 0.20 -16.37
CA ALA A 154 0.58 0.52 -17.70
C ALA A 154 -0.41 -0.53 -18.27
N VAL A 155 -0.18 -1.84 -18.09
CA VAL A 155 -1.01 -2.91 -18.68
C VAL A 155 -2.21 -3.28 -17.82
N GLY A 156 -2.06 -3.28 -16.51
CA GLY A 156 -3.11 -3.63 -15.53
C GLY A 156 -3.69 -2.42 -14.81
N GLN A 157 -3.02 -1.28 -14.87
CA GLN A 157 -3.46 0.00 -14.31
C GLN A 157 -2.83 1.18 -15.03
N MET A 158 -3.45 2.34 -14.92
CA MET A 158 -2.89 3.64 -15.29
C MET A 158 -3.28 4.66 -14.21
N ALA A 159 -2.41 5.62 -13.92
CA ALA A 159 -2.72 6.73 -13.04
C ALA A 159 -3.00 7.99 -13.86
N TYR A 160 -4.17 8.58 -13.65
CA TYR A 160 -4.57 9.86 -14.25
C TYR A 160 -4.34 10.97 -13.25
N TYR A 161 -3.72 12.05 -13.71
CA TYR A 161 -3.39 13.17 -12.85
C TYR A 161 -4.25 14.40 -13.15
N TYR A 162 -4.35 15.32 -12.20
CA TYR A 162 -5.27 16.47 -12.28
C TYR A 162 -4.98 17.43 -13.46
N ASN A 163 -3.74 17.44 -13.95
CA ASN A 163 -3.32 18.25 -15.10
C ASN A 163 -3.56 17.57 -16.46
N GLY A 164 -4.14 16.37 -16.44
CA GLY A 164 -4.40 15.57 -17.64
C GLY A 164 -3.26 14.64 -18.04
N ASP A 165 -2.17 14.56 -17.28
CA ASP A 165 -1.10 13.60 -17.51
C ASP A 165 -1.53 12.17 -17.15
N VAL A 166 -0.99 11.19 -17.86
CA VAL A 166 -1.25 9.76 -17.65
C VAL A 166 0.09 9.06 -17.41
N PHE A 167 0.13 8.27 -16.35
CA PHE A 167 1.33 7.53 -15.91
C PHE A 167 1.07 6.03 -15.89
N THR A 168 2.15 5.24 -15.86
CA THR A 168 2.10 3.77 -15.81
C THR A 168 1.45 3.25 -14.53
N CYS A 169 1.63 3.94 -13.39
CA CYS A 169 1.09 3.59 -12.07
C CYS A 169 1.11 4.82 -11.14
N ASP A 170 0.64 4.66 -9.92
CA ASP A 170 0.63 5.74 -8.94
C ASP A 170 2.04 6.16 -8.50
N GLU A 171 2.96 5.21 -8.36
CA GLU A 171 4.38 5.48 -8.07
C GLU A 171 5.03 6.28 -9.19
N GLY A 172 4.72 5.98 -10.46
CA GLY A 172 5.19 6.76 -11.61
C GLY A 172 4.70 8.21 -11.57
N ARG A 173 3.45 8.43 -11.14
CA ARG A 173 2.91 9.77 -10.89
C ARG A 173 3.64 10.47 -9.74
N MET A 174 3.92 9.77 -8.64
CA MET A 174 4.65 10.33 -7.49
C MET A 174 6.09 10.71 -7.87
N LEU A 175 6.77 9.92 -8.68
CA LEU A 175 8.10 10.23 -9.20
C LEU A 175 8.08 11.49 -10.07
N SER A 176 7.02 11.70 -10.86
CA SER A 176 6.85 12.93 -11.65
C SER A 176 6.80 14.19 -10.77
N GLU A 177 6.18 14.13 -9.60
CA GLU A 177 6.19 15.23 -8.62
C GLU A 177 7.60 15.51 -8.07
N MET A 178 8.48 14.51 -8.10
CA MET A 178 9.90 14.63 -7.74
C MET A 178 10.79 15.04 -8.93
N GLY A 179 10.20 15.31 -10.11
CA GLY A 179 10.90 15.73 -11.32
C GLY A 179 11.30 14.60 -12.28
N ASP A 180 10.97 13.34 -11.98
CA ASP A 180 11.23 12.19 -12.87
C ASP A 180 9.99 11.78 -13.65
N ASN A 181 9.98 12.06 -14.95
CA ASN A 181 8.89 11.75 -15.88
C ASN A 181 9.09 10.46 -16.68
N ALA A 182 10.03 9.58 -16.29
CA ALA A 182 10.33 8.34 -17.02
C ALA A 182 9.11 7.42 -17.16
N PHE A 183 8.15 7.51 -16.23
CA PHE A 183 6.94 6.68 -16.19
C PHE A 183 5.69 7.37 -16.76
N LYS A 184 5.84 8.52 -17.42
CA LYS A 184 4.72 9.20 -18.08
C LYS A 184 4.41 8.52 -19.41
N LEU A 185 3.16 8.05 -19.57
CA LEU A 185 2.66 7.43 -20.80
C LEU A 185 2.29 8.48 -21.85
N GLY A 186 1.70 9.57 -21.41
CA GLY A 186 1.16 10.64 -22.25
C GLY A 186 0.17 11.52 -21.50
N THR A 187 -0.92 11.89 -22.16
CA THR A 187 -2.00 12.70 -21.60
C THR A 187 -3.36 12.11 -21.92
N VAL A 188 -4.42 12.61 -21.28
CA VAL A 188 -5.82 12.22 -21.55
C VAL A 188 -6.28 12.50 -22.98
N ASN A 189 -5.52 13.28 -23.77
CA ASN A 189 -5.81 13.53 -25.18
C ASN A 189 -5.23 12.46 -26.12
N ASN A 190 -4.37 11.57 -25.61
CA ASN A 190 -3.84 10.46 -26.39
C ASN A 190 -4.86 9.31 -26.45
N THR A 191 -4.87 8.61 -27.56
CA THR A 191 -5.62 7.35 -27.67
C THR A 191 -5.00 6.26 -26.80
N TYR A 192 -5.78 5.24 -26.47
CA TYR A 192 -5.28 4.07 -25.73
C TYR A 192 -4.06 3.44 -26.42
N ASP A 193 -4.11 3.27 -27.73
CA ASP A 193 -3.03 2.69 -28.53
C ASP A 193 -1.74 3.52 -28.45
N GLU A 194 -1.84 4.85 -28.46
CA GLU A 194 -0.68 5.75 -28.27
C GLU A 194 -0.08 5.59 -26.89
N LEU A 195 -0.90 5.54 -25.83
CA LEU A 195 -0.43 5.33 -24.47
C LEU A 195 0.27 3.96 -24.32
N MET A 196 -0.31 2.90 -24.85
CA MET A 196 0.26 1.54 -24.83
C MET A 196 1.53 1.40 -25.67
N ASN A 197 1.68 2.19 -26.72
CA ASN A 197 2.88 2.22 -27.54
C ASN A 197 3.97 3.19 -27.07
N SER A 198 3.74 3.90 -25.96
CA SER A 198 4.73 4.80 -25.38
C SER A 198 6.02 4.08 -24.97
N SER A 199 7.11 4.82 -24.93
CA SER A 199 8.40 4.32 -24.44
C SER A 199 8.31 3.87 -22.96
N ALA A 200 7.57 4.59 -22.15
CA ALA A 200 7.37 4.26 -20.74
C ALA A 200 6.66 2.92 -20.56
N CYS A 201 5.58 2.64 -21.32
CA CYS A 201 4.90 1.35 -21.28
C CYS A 201 5.82 0.19 -21.67
N LYS A 202 6.56 0.35 -22.79
CA LYS A 202 7.50 -0.67 -23.27
C LYS A 202 8.64 -0.91 -22.27
N ALA A 203 9.20 0.16 -21.71
CA ALA A 203 10.28 0.04 -20.71
C ALA A 203 9.79 -0.68 -19.45
N CYS A 204 8.60 -0.35 -18.92
CA CYS A 204 8.01 -1.06 -17.79
C CYS A 204 7.84 -2.55 -18.06
N GLY A 205 7.27 -2.92 -19.21
CA GLY A 205 7.07 -4.31 -19.58
C GLY A 205 8.39 -5.09 -19.67
N ILE A 206 9.39 -4.54 -20.36
CA ILE A 206 10.69 -5.19 -20.54
C ILE A 206 11.45 -5.29 -19.21
N ALA A 207 11.55 -4.18 -18.45
CA ALA A 207 12.33 -4.13 -17.23
C ALA A 207 11.76 -4.97 -16.08
N SER A 208 10.45 -5.25 -16.11
CA SER A 208 9.75 -6.01 -15.07
C SER A 208 9.45 -7.46 -15.43
N THR A 209 9.91 -7.95 -16.58
CA THR A 209 9.81 -9.36 -16.96
C THR A 209 10.88 -10.14 -16.23
N LEU A 210 10.50 -10.82 -15.14
CA LEU A 210 11.44 -11.49 -14.22
C LEU A 210 12.16 -12.67 -14.89
N GLU A 211 11.50 -13.35 -15.82
CA GLU A 211 12.02 -14.49 -16.57
C GLU A 211 13.24 -14.12 -17.43
N THR A 212 13.41 -12.84 -17.73
CA THR A 212 14.55 -12.32 -18.51
C THR A 212 15.55 -11.52 -17.68
N ALA A 213 15.23 -11.26 -16.41
CA ALA A 213 16.10 -10.51 -15.51
C ALA A 213 17.22 -11.40 -14.96
N PRO A 214 18.52 -11.02 -15.13
CA PRO A 214 19.66 -11.90 -14.82
C PRO A 214 19.73 -12.40 -13.36
N THR A 215 19.14 -11.66 -12.43
CA THR A 215 19.14 -12.03 -11.00
C THR A 215 17.82 -12.67 -10.55
N CYS A 216 16.83 -12.77 -11.42
CA CYS A 216 15.47 -13.22 -11.07
C CYS A 216 15.06 -14.49 -11.78
N TYR A 217 15.60 -14.79 -12.97
CA TYR A 217 15.10 -15.86 -13.85
C TYR A 217 15.14 -17.26 -13.21
N ASP A 218 16.04 -17.52 -12.27
CA ASP A 218 16.19 -18.78 -11.52
C ASP A 218 15.93 -18.63 -10.00
N CYS A 219 15.39 -17.49 -9.59
CA CYS A 219 15.10 -17.23 -8.19
C CYS A 219 13.91 -18.06 -7.70
N VAL A 220 14.10 -18.77 -6.57
CA VAL A 220 13.02 -19.59 -5.95
C VAL A 220 11.85 -18.77 -5.43
N TYR A 221 12.02 -17.46 -5.28
CA TYR A 221 10.99 -16.51 -4.85
C TYR A 221 10.37 -15.75 -6.03
N GLN A 222 10.66 -16.14 -7.25
CA GLN A 222 10.04 -15.55 -8.43
C GLN A 222 8.51 -15.71 -8.34
N PRO A 223 7.73 -14.65 -8.61
CA PRO A 223 6.27 -14.67 -8.50
C PRO A 223 5.58 -15.65 -9.45
#